data_151d9bc3e16918dad420df176c80f1cb
#
_entry.id   151d9bc3e16918dad420df176c80f1cb
#
_cell.length_a   1.000
_cell.length_b   1.000
_cell.length_c   1.000
_cell.angle_alpha   90.00
_cell.angle_beta   90.00
_cell.angle_gamma   90.00
#
_symmetry.space_group_name_H-M   'P 1'
#
loop_
_entity.id
_entity.type
_entity.pdbx_description
1 polymer ?
#
loop_
_entity_poly.entity_id
_entity_poly.type
_entity_poly.pdbx_seq_one_letter_code
_entity_poly.pdbx_strand_id
1 'polypeptide(L)'
;MRQLRWTLSHCNVSGRTTSTTPLGRANRLICTLSMWGIAVMLMAACPSAQAQFGPPPPQGHGPKLPTPIAFPPSGTFPTTESVTLRDAESGAGIHYTLDGSVPTAESPVFNPSKLIFLAGFYDGMHGVRAGYTIRAVAIKDGHTNSDVSHFEYVIDRHDLNSYTSDEILPGVRMIRDSYNDKVFLIKGTRTYVLIDSGMGRGNLKAYVSRFTGGKPMIAIFTHNHGDHIGQADQFVRESREYIGAPDRARLVSLLKSRGVPEGVIARNVISVHDGEKIAIGGRSLTIYAAPGHTPGSTVIFDKETGNVFSGDSFGSNSPTIPDALWMQFSKATLDVYLATVRNVRAKLGHGVKYIMTGHNDHPLKGEAYLDNLESALQLVMDKGDAALVPSYRPAGLWQVIVGDRFTDPNWVAINVNRAHYLPAPVDKIDSLSRIAIKRWQLSPVFTPETKNYTVNAPQDGGSVTVMAVPTSSRSTITINGRPEPASKPVTVHLNSSNIKIVVRSPDGSETATYTLTVSGQ
;
A
#
# COMPACT_ATOMS: atom_id res chain seq x y z
N MET A 1 30.01 45.62 -5.24
CA MET A 1 31.30 45.38 -5.98
C MET A 1 32.03 44.22 -5.32
N ARG A 2 32.11 43.13 -5.96
CA ARG A 2 33.15 42.10 -6.16
C ARG A 2 32.46 40.82 -6.62
N GLN A 3 32.60 40.59 -7.91
CA GLN A 3 32.31 39.32 -8.58
C GLN A 3 33.39 38.32 -8.23
N LEU A 4 33.03 37.08 -7.99
CA LEU A 4 33.93 35.93 -8.02
C LEU A 4 33.47 35.01 -9.16
N ARG A 5 34.26 34.97 -10.21
CA ARG A 5 34.16 34.01 -11.32
C ARG A 5 34.87 32.71 -10.88
N TRP A 6 34.22 31.57 -11.19
CA TRP A 6 34.90 30.29 -11.18
C TRP A 6 35.14 29.82 -12.62
N THR A 7 36.41 29.58 -12.90
CA THR A 7 36.92 29.07 -14.18
C THR A 7 36.90 27.54 -14.15
N LEU A 8 36.36 26.96 -15.23
CA LEU A 8 36.49 25.55 -15.57
C LEU A 8 37.91 25.28 -16.08
N SER A 9 38.63 24.35 -15.46
CA SER A 9 39.88 23.80 -16.00
C SER A 9 39.60 22.43 -16.63
N HIS A 10 39.96 22.35 -17.91
CA HIS A 10 40.01 21.13 -18.71
C HIS A 10 41.19 20.28 -18.28
N CYS A 11 41.01 18.98 -18.11
CA CYS A 11 42.10 18.00 -18.12
C CYS A 11 41.97 17.10 -19.35
N ASN A 12 42.87 17.32 -20.27
CA ASN A 12 43.19 16.45 -21.40
C ASN A 12 44.21 15.39 -20.95
N VAL A 13 43.95 14.12 -21.21
CA VAL A 13 44.97 13.08 -21.15
C VAL A 13 44.96 12.28 -22.45
N SER A 14 46.00 12.52 -23.24
CA SER A 14 46.41 11.68 -24.37
C SER A 14 47.54 10.75 -23.93
N GLY A 15 47.59 9.53 -24.47
CA GLY A 15 48.84 8.73 -24.39
C GLY A 15 48.68 7.23 -24.52
N ARG A 16 48.70 6.74 -25.69
CA ARG A 16 49.29 5.57 -26.39
C ARG A 16 49.83 4.36 -25.60
N THR A 17 49.30 3.19 -25.96
CA THR A 17 49.87 1.90 -26.42
C THR A 17 51.03 1.25 -25.67
N THR A 18 50.98 -0.04 -25.27
CA THR A 18 51.36 -1.25 -26.03
C THR A 18 51.22 -2.52 -25.15
N SER A 19 50.65 -3.56 -25.76
CA SER A 19 50.91 -5.01 -25.74
C SER A 19 51.31 -5.76 -24.45
N THR A 20 50.61 -6.82 -24.11
CA THR A 20 50.84 -8.28 -24.25
C THR A 20 50.08 -9.05 -23.15
N THR A 21 49.39 -10.09 -23.56
CA THR A 21 48.75 -11.15 -22.78
C THR A 21 49.75 -12.04 -22.03
N PRO A 22 49.35 -13.04 -21.11
CA PRO A 22 48.09 -13.72 -20.96
C PRO A 22 47.63 -14.18 -19.52
N LEU A 23 46.36 -14.62 -19.44
CA LEU A 23 45.79 -15.70 -18.60
C LEU A 23 45.76 -15.55 -17.07
N GLY A 24 44.52 -15.54 -16.53
CA GLY A 24 44.30 -15.95 -15.15
C GLY A 24 42.97 -15.55 -14.53
N ARG A 25 41.98 -16.45 -14.60
CA ARG A 25 40.83 -16.66 -13.69
C ARG A 25 39.85 -15.51 -13.41
N ALA A 26 38.68 -15.68 -13.93
CA ALA A 26 37.44 -14.96 -13.61
C ALA A 26 37.01 -15.12 -12.14
N ASN A 27 36.93 -14.02 -11.42
CA ASN A 27 36.09 -13.90 -10.24
C ASN A 27 34.87 -13.08 -10.63
N ARG A 28 33.69 -13.73 -10.64
CA ARG A 28 32.40 -13.06 -10.80
C ARG A 28 32.11 -12.26 -9.53
N LEU A 29 32.25 -10.96 -9.60
CA LEU A 29 31.59 -10.05 -8.67
C LEU A 29 30.14 -9.92 -9.12
N ILE A 30 29.23 -10.49 -8.35
CA ILE A 30 27.80 -10.24 -8.48
C ILE A 30 27.55 -8.89 -7.78
N CYS A 31 27.46 -7.82 -8.58
CA CYS A 31 26.88 -6.57 -8.13
C CYS A 31 25.36 -6.75 -8.07
N THR A 32 24.82 -6.94 -6.89
CA THR A 32 23.39 -6.73 -6.62
C THR A 32 23.12 -5.23 -6.64
N LEU A 33 22.72 -4.73 -7.80
CA LEU A 33 22.13 -3.40 -7.93
C LEU A 33 20.75 -3.44 -7.28
N SER A 34 20.62 -2.76 -6.17
CA SER A 34 19.32 -2.50 -5.55
C SER A 34 18.44 -1.70 -6.51
N MET A 35 17.19 -2.14 -6.70
CA MET A 35 16.18 -1.61 -7.63
C MET A 35 15.71 -0.16 -7.35
N TRP A 36 16.50 0.65 -6.66
CA TRP A 36 16.15 2.04 -6.30
C TRP A 36 16.81 3.11 -7.19
N GLY A 37 17.61 2.70 -8.18
CA GLY A 37 18.39 3.62 -9.02
C GLY A 37 17.79 3.96 -10.39
N ILE A 38 16.65 3.40 -10.81
CA ILE A 38 16.17 3.51 -12.21
C ILE A 38 15.04 4.54 -12.40
N ALA A 39 14.49 5.12 -11.35
CA ALA A 39 13.40 6.10 -11.46
C ALA A 39 13.85 7.56 -11.72
N VAL A 40 15.13 7.87 -11.72
CA VAL A 40 15.63 9.27 -11.79
C VAL A 40 16.25 9.64 -13.14
N MET A 41 16.47 8.70 -14.06
CA MET A 41 17.19 9.01 -15.34
C MET A 41 16.31 9.08 -16.60
N LEU A 42 15.01 9.25 -16.49
CA LEU A 42 14.10 9.37 -17.65
C LEU A 42 13.32 10.69 -17.72
N MET A 43 13.77 11.75 -17.03
CA MET A 43 13.17 13.08 -17.15
C MET A 43 13.98 14.10 -17.97
N ALA A 44 14.96 13.68 -18.72
CA ALA A 44 15.71 14.58 -19.61
C ALA A 44 15.65 14.07 -21.05
N ALA A 45 14.51 14.11 -21.66
CA ALA A 45 14.19 14.26 -23.08
C ALA A 45 12.73 13.80 -23.37
N CYS A 46 11.76 14.53 -22.87
CA CYS A 46 10.46 14.53 -23.53
C CYS A 46 10.49 15.70 -24.53
N PRO A 47 10.35 15.45 -25.84
CA PRO A 47 9.96 16.50 -26.75
C PRO A 47 8.59 17.01 -26.28
N SER A 48 8.41 18.33 -26.27
CA SER A 48 7.16 19.01 -25.99
C SER A 48 5.99 18.21 -26.59
N ALA A 49 5.30 17.43 -25.77
CA ALA A 49 3.99 16.91 -26.11
C ALA A 49 3.12 18.16 -26.22
N GLN A 50 2.83 18.58 -27.43
CA GLN A 50 1.74 19.49 -27.70
C GLN A 50 0.52 18.85 -27.08
N ALA A 51 0.03 19.43 -25.97
CA ALA A 51 -1.24 19.06 -25.39
C ALA A 51 -2.27 19.10 -26.53
N GLN A 52 -2.78 17.94 -26.93
CA GLN A 52 -3.92 17.89 -27.82
C GLN A 52 -5.07 18.48 -27.01
N PHE A 53 -5.33 19.77 -27.29
CA PHE A 53 -6.50 20.46 -26.76
C PHE A 53 -7.73 19.72 -27.30
N GLY A 54 -8.46 19.05 -26.40
CA GLY A 54 -9.78 18.56 -26.73
C GLY A 54 -10.67 19.68 -27.20
N PRO A 55 -11.73 19.42 -27.96
CA PRO A 55 -12.64 20.45 -28.41
C PRO A 55 -13.17 21.24 -27.20
N PRO A 56 -13.26 22.56 -27.28
CA PRO A 56 -13.83 23.35 -26.19
C PRO A 56 -15.27 22.89 -25.90
N PRO A 57 -15.75 23.05 -24.67
CA PRO A 57 -17.10 22.65 -24.30
C PRO A 57 -18.14 23.37 -25.20
N PRO A 58 -19.28 22.72 -25.50
CA PRO A 58 -20.29 23.29 -26.38
C PRO A 58 -20.75 24.66 -25.86
N GLN A 59 -20.76 25.65 -26.75
CA GLN A 59 -21.15 27.02 -26.43
C GLN A 59 -22.67 27.19 -26.54
N GLY A 60 -23.31 27.71 -25.52
CA GLY A 60 -24.70 28.14 -25.56
C GLY A 60 -24.85 29.44 -26.34
N HIS A 61 -26.10 29.80 -26.70
CA HIS A 61 -26.42 31.03 -27.45
C HIS A 61 -26.86 32.19 -26.54
N GLY A 62 -26.81 32.03 -25.21
CA GLY A 62 -27.20 33.08 -24.26
C GLY A 62 -26.05 33.97 -23.76
N PRO A 63 -26.30 34.82 -22.75
CA PRO A 63 -25.26 35.64 -22.14
C PRO A 63 -24.04 34.81 -21.69
N LYS A 64 -22.85 35.37 -21.87
CA LYS A 64 -21.61 34.72 -21.44
C LYS A 64 -21.50 34.71 -19.91
N LEU A 65 -21.18 33.58 -19.35
CA LEU A 65 -20.99 33.41 -17.91
C LEU A 65 -19.72 34.12 -17.42
N PRO A 66 -19.71 34.63 -16.17
CA PRO A 66 -18.51 35.13 -15.53
C PRO A 66 -17.43 34.03 -15.41
N THR A 67 -16.17 34.46 -15.47
CA THR A 67 -15.04 33.53 -15.33
C THR A 67 -14.86 33.16 -13.87
N PRO A 68 -14.77 31.84 -13.50
CA PRO A 68 -14.56 31.40 -12.13
C PRO A 68 -13.31 31.99 -11.50
N ILE A 69 -13.39 32.32 -10.23
CA ILE A 69 -12.26 32.77 -9.39
C ILE A 69 -11.96 31.73 -8.32
N ALA A 70 -10.71 31.72 -7.84
CA ALA A 70 -10.27 30.83 -6.77
C ALA A 70 -9.86 31.61 -5.51
N PHE A 71 -10.10 31.01 -4.37
CA PHE A 71 -9.62 31.51 -3.09
C PHE A 71 -9.05 30.34 -2.23
N PRO A 72 -7.82 30.49 -1.72
CA PRO A 72 -6.91 31.60 -1.91
C PRO A 72 -6.48 31.74 -3.39
N PRO A 73 -5.95 32.89 -3.83
CA PRO A 73 -5.42 33.06 -5.18
C PRO A 73 -4.19 32.19 -5.40
N SER A 74 -3.79 32.04 -6.67
CA SER A 74 -2.53 31.36 -7.05
C SER A 74 -1.35 31.82 -6.19
N GLY A 75 -0.49 30.88 -5.79
CA GLY A 75 0.66 31.21 -4.95
C GLY A 75 1.43 30.02 -4.44
N THR A 76 2.48 30.31 -3.64
CA THR A 76 3.26 29.31 -2.92
C THR A 76 2.86 29.35 -1.44
N PHE A 77 2.57 28.17 -0.88
CA PHE A 77 2.06 28.00 0.47
C PHE A 77 2.97 27.05 1.28
N PRO A 78 3.28 27.39 2.54
CA PRO A 78 4.14 26.55 3.38
C PRO A 78 3.42 25.35 4.00
N THR A 79 2.11 25.26 3.79
CA THR A 79 1.25 24.18 4.32
C THR A 79 0.27 23.72 3.24
N THR A 80 -0.42 22.63 3.52
CA THR A 80 -1.57 22.19 2.73
C THR A 80 -2.61 23.31 2.63
N GLU A 81 -3.16 23.52 1.44
CA GLU A 81 -4.16 24.54 1.18
C GLU A 81 -5.50 23.95 0.76
N SER A 82 -6.57 24.67 1.10
CA SER A 82 -7.93 24.35 0.71
C SER A 82 -8.45 25.44 -0.23
N VAL A 83 -8.67 25.08 -1.49
CA VAL A 83 -9.10 26.02 -2.52
C VAL A 83 -10.60 25.90 -2.74
N THR A 84 -11.30 27.05 -2.72
CA THR A 84 -12.68 27.19 -3.15
C THR A 84 -12.73 27.85 -4.51
N LEU A 85 -13.63 27.41 -5.38
CA LEU A 85 -13.95 28.06 -6.64
C LEU A 85 -15.27 28.80 -6.49
N ARG A 86 -15.38 29.97 -7.09
CA ARG A 86 -16.60 30.78 -7.08
C ARG A 86 -16.91 31.32 -8.47
N ASP A 87 -18.19 31.39 -8.76
CA ASP A 87 -18.76 32.07 -9.90
C ASP A 87 -19.81 33.07 -9.40
N ALA A 88 -19.95 34.21 -10.09
CA ALA A 88 -20.93 35.25 -9.73
C ALA A 88 -22.36 34.89 -10.21
N GLU A 89 -22.51 33.95 -11.15
CA GLU A 89 -23.80 33.55 -11.68
C GLU A 89 -24.45 32.44 -10.89
N SER A 90 -25.63 32.72 -10.36
CA SER A 90 -26.37 31.71 -9.57
C SER A 90 -26.84 30.56 -10.46
N GLY A 91 -26.59 29.33 -9.99
CA GLY A 91 -26.98 28.10 -10.69
C GLY A 91 -26.03 27.68 -11.82
N ALA A 92 -24.89 28.33 -12.01
CA ALA A 92 -23.84 27.86 -12.90
C ALA A 92 -23.05 26.73 -12.21
N GLY A 93 -22.79 25.63 -12.93
CA GLY A 93 -21.87 24.58 -12.52
C GLY A 93 -20.43 24.95 -12.84
N ILE A 94 -19.53 24.95 -11.86
CA ILE A 94 -18.10 25.17 -12.11
C ILE A 94 -17.43 23.82 -12.35
N HIS A 95 -17.11 23.51 -13.61
CA HIS A 95 -16.35 22.32 -13.98
C HIS A 95 -14.86 22.60 -13.88
N TYR A 96 -14.07 21.66 -13.35
CA TYR A 96 -12.66 21.90 -13.12
C TYR A 96 -11.78 20.67 -13.35
N THR A 97 -10.48 20.91 -13.55
CA THR A 97 -9.41 19.92 -13.62
C THR A 97 -8.28 20.29 -12.67
N LEU A 98 -7.48 19.30 -12.24
CA LEU A 98 -6.33 19.50 -11.35
C LEU A 98 -4.97 19.22 -12.02
N ASP A 99 -4.99 18.78 -13.26
CA ASP A 99 -3.82 18.39 -14.05
C ASP A 99 -3.45 19.43 -15.13
N GLY A 100 -4.19 20.56 -15.16
CA GLY A 100 -4.00 21.61 -16.14
C GLY A 100 -4.64 21.33 -17.51
N SER A 101 -5.35 20.22 -17.68
CA SER A 101 -6.18 20.01 -18.88
C SER A 101 -7.34 21.00 -18.95
N VAL A 102 -7.86 21.25 -20.15
CA VAL A 102 -9.04 22.12 -20.31
C VAL A 102 -10.28 21.40 -19.80
N PRO A 103 -11.02 21.97 -18.83
CA PRO A 103 -12.24 21.34 -18.32
C PRO A 103 -13.34 21.31 -19.39
N THR A 104 -14.11 20.24 -19.39
CA THR A 104 -15.27 20.01 -20.26
C THR A 104 -16.55 19.84 -19.44
N ALA A 105 -17.70 19.64 -20.06
CA ALA A 105 -18.95 19.35 -19.37
C ALA A 105 -18.91 18.02 -18.59
N GLU A 106 -18.02 17.10 -18.97
CA GLU A 106 -17.79 15.82 -18.30
C GLU A 106 -16.80 15.93 -17.14
N SER A 107 -16.11 17.07 -17.01
CA SER A 107 -15.18 17.29 -15.90
C SER A 107 -15.92 17.40 -14.58
N PRO A 108 -15.29 17.06 -13.44
CA PRO A 108 -15.87 17.19 -12.12
C PRO A 108 -16.46 18.58 -11.88
N VAL A 109 -17.65 18.62 -11.27
CA VAL A 109 -18.31 19.86 -10.88
C VAL A 109 -17.88 20.24 -9.47
N PHE A 110 -17.47 21.49 -9.26
CA PHE A 110 -17.11 22.00 -7.95
C PHE A 110 -18.34 22.06 -7.03
N ASN A 111 -18.21 21.49 -5.84
CA ASN A 111 -19.23 21.57 -4.80
C ASN A 111 -18.74 22.55 -3.72
N PRO A 112 -19.47 23.66 -3.41
CA PRO A 112 -19.04 24.62 -2.38
C PRO A 112 -18.87 24.04 -0.96
N SER A 113 -19.56 22.94 -0.67
CA SER A 113 -19.35 22.22 0.59
C SER A 113 -18.07 21.38 0.61
N LYS A 114 -17.27 21.45 -0.45
CA LYS A 114 -16.24 20.50 -0.84
C LYS A 114 -15.00 21.24 -1.37
N LEU A 115 -14.16 21.69 -0.45
CA LEU A 115 -12.94 22.39 -0.84
C LEU A 115 -11.99 21.47 -1.63
N ILE A 116 -11.26 22.04 -2.58
CA ILE A 116 -10.18 21.33 -3.27
C ILE A 116 -8.96 21.36 -2.37
N PHE A 117 -8.54 20.19 -1.87
CA PHE A 117 -7.36 20.09 -1.04
C PHE A 117 -6.10 19.90 -1.88
N LEU A 118 -5.12 20.76 -1.64
CA LEU A 118 -3.80 20.73 -2.24
C LEU A 118 -2.79 20.33 -1.17
N ALA A 119 -2.25 19.13 -1.28
CA ALA A 119 -1.25 18.61 -0.35
C ALA A 119 0.13 18.61 -1.00
N GLY A 120 1.18 18.84 -0.23
CA GLY A 120 2.54 18.59 -0.67
C GLY A 120 2.79 17.07 -0.76
N PHE A 121 3.37 16.60 -1.85
CA PHE A 121 3.78 15.19 -2.01
C PHE A 121 5.23 15.01 -1.60
N TYR A 122 5.52 13.86 -0.98
CA TYR A 122 6.87 13.43 -0.68
C TYR A 122 7.56 12.92 -1.97
N ASP A 123 8.69 13.51 -2.31
CA ASP A 123 9.53 13.06 -3.43
C ASP A 123 10.77 12.26 -2.98
N GLY A 124 10.86 11.97 -1.70
CA GLY A 124 11.92 11.16 -1.10
C GLY A 124 13.25 11.87 -0.85
N MET A 125 13.53 13.03 -1.45
CA MET A 125 14.85 13.66 -1.38
C MET A 125 14.87 15.18 -1.12
N HIS A 126 13.85 15.94 -1.51
CA HIS A 126 13.95 17.40 -1.59
C HIS A 126 12.95 18.17 -0.72
N GLY A 127 12.27 17.50 0.20
CA GLY A 127 11.17 18.09 0.96
C GLY A 127 9.84 17.91 0.26
N VAL A 128 8.78 18.41 0.88
CA VAL A 128 7.43 18.28 0.33
C VAL A 128 7.15 19.49 -0.55
N ARG A 129 7.38 19.34 -1.85
CA ARG A 129 6.98 20.33 -2.85
C ARG A 129 6.06 19.70 -3.87
N ALA A 130 4.85 20.25 -4.04
CA ALA A 130 3.92 19.83 -5.07
C ALA A 130 3.39 21.04 -5.80
N GLY A 131 3.38 20.95 -7.12
CA GLY A 131 2.72 21.94 -8.00
C GLY A 131 1.35 21.42 -8.45
N TYR A 132 0.38 22.32 -8.48
CA TYR A 132 -0.97 22.06 -8.98
C TYR A 132 -1.38 23.11 -9.97
N THR A 133 -1.97 22.68 -11.08
CA THR A 133 -2.59 23.57 -12.06
C THR A 133 -4.08 23.30 -12.08
N ILE A 134 -4.86 24.20 -11.51
CA ILE A 134 -6.32 24.13 -11.54
C ILE A 134 -6.81 24.95 -12.73
N ARG A 135 -7.62 24.33 -13.61
CA ARG A 135 -8.40 25.06 -14.59
C ARG A 135 -9.88 24.91 -14.30
N ALA A 136 -10.66 25.96 -14.52
CA ALA A 136 -12.09 25.93 -14.26
C ALA A 136 -12.88 26.71 -15.30
N VAL A 137 -14.09 26.24 -15.61
CA VAL A 137 -15.05 26.88 -16.53
C VAL A 137 -16.44 26.79 -15.91
N ALA A 138 -17.20 27.89 -15.99
CA ALA A 138 -18.60 27.91 -15.61
C ALA A 138 -19.47 27.47 -16.81
N ILE A 139 -20.41 26.54 -16.55
CA ILE A 139 -21.36 25.99 -17.52
C ILE A 139 -22.77 26.11 -16.96
N LYS A 140 -23.72 26.59 -17.76
CA LYS A 140 -25.14 26.69 -17.42
C LYS A 140 -25.98 26.62 -18.69
N ASP A 141 -27.04 25.84 -18.65
CA ASP A 141 -27.95 25.73 -19.78
C ASP A 141 -28.49 27.09 -20.21
N GLY A 142 -28.56 27.32 -21.53
CA GLY A 142 -29.02 28.56 -22.11
C GLY A 142 -28.02 29.71 -22.05
N HIS A 143 -26.80 29.51 -21.58
CA HIS A 143 -25.75 30.53 -21.52
C HIS A 143 -24.55 30.13 -22.37
N THR A 144 -23.77 31.11 -22.78
CA THR A 144 -22.42 30.87 -23.31
C THR A 144 -21.48 30.61 -22.15
N ASN A 145 -20.67 29.57 -22.24
CA ASN A 145 -19.72 29.19 -21.17
C ASN A 145 -18.76 30.36 -20.87
N SER A 146 -18.26 30.40 -19.66
CA SER A 146 -17.21 31.34 -19.26
C SER A 146 -15.91 31.12 -20.03
N ASP A 147 -14.98 32.05 -19.93
CA ASP A 147 -13.57 31.75 -20.20
C ASP A 147 -13.05 30.74 -19.20
N VAL A 148 -12.02 29.97 -19.60
CA VAL A 148 -11.36 29.03 -18.72
C VAL A 148 -10.38 29.79 -17.84
N SER A 149 -10.60 29.74 -16.52
CA SER A 149 -9.63 30.27 -15.57
C SER A 149 -8.45 29.32 -15.38
N HIS A 150 -7.33 29.86 -14.94
CA HIS A 150 -6.08 29.13 -14.70
C HIS A 150 -5.47 29.58 -13.38
N PHE A 151 -5.23 28.63 -12.48
CA PHE A 151 -4.67 28.89 -11.17
C PHE A 151 -3.50 27.94 -10.91
N GLU A 152 -2.37 28.49 -10.45
CA GLU A 152 -1.18 27.74 -10.10
C GLU A 152 -0.92 27.81 -8.61
N TYR A 153 -0.71 26.66 -7.99
CA TYR A 153 -0.39 26.52 -6.58
C TYR A 153 0.87 25.70 -6.40
N VAL A 154 1.72 26.15 -5.50
CA VAL A 154 2.88 25.38 -5.06
C VAL A 154 2.78 25.18 -3.55
N ILE A 155 2.69 23.96 -3.12
CA ILE A 155 2.86 23.62 -1.71
C ILE A 155 4.34 23.35 -1.49
N ASP A 156 4.99 24.16 -0.66
CA ASP A 156 6.44 24.10 -0.45
C ASP A 156 6.76 24.16 1.06
N ARG A 157 6.97 22.99 1.63
CA ARG A 157 7.23 22.81 3.07
C ARG A 157 8.72 22.79 3.33
N HIS A 158 9.28 23.93 3.68
CA HIS A 158 10.72 24.09 3.86
C HIS A 158 11.28 23.56 5.19
N ASP A 159 10.49 23.53 6.25
CA ASP A 159 10.97 23.11 7.56
C ASP A 159 10.75 21.61 7.78
N LEU A 160 11.70 20.80 7.29
CA LEU A 160 11.68 19.35 7.47
C LEU A 160 12.01 18.89 8.91
N ASN A 161 12.32 19.83 9.81
CA ASN A 161 12.70 19.53 11.19
C ASN A 161 11.57 19.86 12.19
N SER A 162 10.46 20.38 11.71
CA SER A 162 9.37 20.82 12.58
C SER A 162 8.43 19.67 12.94
N TYR A 163 7.86 19.78 14.13
CA TYR A 163 6.77 18.95 14.61
C TYR A 163 5.64 19.83 15.12
N THR A 164 4.42 19.42 14.87
CA THR A 164 3.22 19.96 15.53
C THR A 164 2.53 18.86 16.31
N SER A 165 1.78 19.20 17.35
CA SER A 165 1.06 18.17 18.10
C SER A 165 -0.12 18.71 18.88
N ASP A 166 -1.16 17.88 18.99
CA ASP A 166 -2.35 18.13 19.77
C ASP A 166 -2.67 16.92 20.63
N GLU A 167 -3.24 17.13 21.82
CA GLU A 167 -3.86 16.06 22.58
C GLU A 167 -5.26 15.82 21.99
N ILE A 168 -5.39 14.76 21.20
CA ILE A 168 -6.60 14.44 20.43
C ILE A 168 -7.64 13.66 21.22
N LEU A 169 -7.20 12.92 22.23
CA LEU A 169 -8.01 12.16 23.18
C LEU A 169 -7.31 12.22 24.55
N PRO A 170 -8.01 12.02 25.67
CA PRO A 170 -7.40 12.02 26.98
C PRO A 170 -6.20 11.08 27.09
N GLY A 171 -5.01 11.65 27.30
CA GLY A 171 -3.76 10.89 27.37
C GLY A 171 -3.22 10.37 26.04
N VAL A 172 -3.74 10.81 24.91
CA VAL A 172 -3.25 10.49 23.58
C VAL A 172 -2.92 11.76 22.81
N ARG A 173 -1.64 11.97 22.56
CA ARG A 173 -1.14 13.09 21.77
C ARG A 173 -0.77 12.61 20.38
N MET A 174 -1.35 13.22 19.35
CA MET A 174 -0.94 13.05 17.97
C MET A 174 0.15 14.06 17.64
N ILE A 175 1.27 13.58 17.14
CA ILE A 175 2.40 14.38 16.68
C ILE A 175 2.44 14.23 15.18
N ARG A 176 2.59 15.32 14.46
CA ARG A 176 2.76 15.37 13.01
C ARG A 176 4.17 15.83 12.72
N ASP A 177 4.88 15.07 11.94
CA ASP A 177 6.18 15.51 11.42
C ASP A 177 6.03 16.39 10.17
N SER A 178 7.14 16.80 9.59
CA SER A 178 7.15 17.64 8.38
C SER A 178 6.57 16.97 7.14
N TYR A 179 6.44 15.65 7.12
CA TYR A 179 5.82 14.88 6.03
C TYR A 179 4.35 14.59 6.29
N ASN A 180 3.83 15.10 7.41
CA ASN A 180 2.48 14.83 7.90
C ASN A 180 2.25 13.37 8.31
N ASP A 181 3.32 12.63 8.59
CA ASP A 181 3.21 11.30 9.20
C ASP A 181 2.73 11.44 10.64
N LYS A 182 1.91 10.51 11.09
CA LYS A 182 1.31 10.55 12.42
C LYS A 182 2.06 9.64 13.37
N VAL A 183 2.53 10.24 14.43
CA VAL A 183 3.17 9.57 15.56
C VAL A 183 2.28 9.80 16.78
N PHE A 184 1.99 8.75 17.56
CA PHE A 184 1.13 8.88 18.72
C PHE A 184 1.91 8.66 20.01
N LEU A 185 1.77 9.59 20.95
CA LEU A 185 2.33 9.48 22.30
C LEU A 185 1.20 9.16 23.28
N ILE A 186 1.22 7.96 23.85
CA ILE A 186 0.23 7.48 24.81
C ILE A 186 0.78 7.62 26.22
N LYS A 187 0.02 8.27 27.08
CA LYS A 187 0.37 8.46 28.50
C LYS A 187 -0.05 7.25 29.32
N GLY A 188 0.90 6.48 29.84
CA GLY A 188 0.68 5.53 30.90
C GLY A 188 1.00 6.12 32.28
N THR A 189 0.66 5.39 33.36
CA THR A 189 1.00 5.86 34.72
C THR A 189 2.48 5.67 35.04
N ARG A 190 3.12 4.63 34.48
CA ARG A 190 4.54 4.29 34.69
C ARG A 190 5.42 4.63 33.51
N THR A 191 4.93 4.45 32.30
CA THR A 191 5.70 4.65 31.09
C THR A 191 4.84 5.30 30.00
N TYR A 192 5.48 6.05 29.11
CA TYR A 192 4.86 6.49 27.87
C TYR A 192 5.09 5.47 26.76
N VAL A 193 4.19 5.44 25.79
CA VAL A 193 4.34 4.64 24.58
C VAL A 193 4.33 5.57 23.38
N LEU A 194 5.35 5.47 22.55
CA LEU A 194 5.39 6.08 21.25
C LEU A 194 4.94 5.04 20.21
N ILE A 195 3.88 5.34 19.47
CA ILE A 195 3.46 4.54 18.33
C ILE A 195 3.99 5.21 17.09
N ASP A 196 4.84 4.50 16.35
CA ASP A 196 5.59 4.93 15.18
C ASP A 196 6.57 6.10 15.44
N SER A 197 7.36 6.47 14.46
CA SER A 197 8.37 7.52 14.61
C SER A 197 8.45 8.50 13.42
N GLY A 198 7.58 8.36 12.43
CA GLY A 198 7.59 9.24 11.26
C GLY A 198 8.87 9.14 10.43
N MET A 199 8.97 9.97 9.41
CA MET A 199 10.10 10.07 8.50
C MET A 199 10.89 11.38 8.67
N GLY A 200 10.41 12.30 9.50
CA GLY A 200 10.99 13.62 9.69
C GLY A 200 12.50 13.62 9.94
N ARG A 201 13.14 14.75 9.68
CA ARG A 201 14.59 14.92 9.86
C ARG A 201 14.95 15.63 11.16
N GLY A 202 13.95 16.05 11.94
CA GLY A 202 14.13 16.75 13.21
C GLY A 202 14.54 15.82 14.34
N ASN A 203 14.61 16.39 15.55
CA ASN A 203 14.87 15.65 16.76
C ASN A 203 13.55 15.29 17.45
N LEU A 204 12.91 14.20 16.99
CA LEU A 204 11.64 13.72 17.52
C LEU A 204 11.76 13.37 19.01
N LYS A 205 12.89 12.78 19.41
CA LYS A 205 13.14 12.44 20.81
C LYS A 205 13.12 13.68 21.71
N ALA A 206 13.81 14.76 21.33
CA ALA A 206 13.79 16.01 22.07
C ALA A 206 12.38 16.65 22.09
N TYR A 207 11.64 16.52 20.99
CA TYR A 207 10.26 17.00 20.90
C TYR A 207 9.34 16.26 21.89
N VAL A 208 9.38 14.93 21.88
CA VAL A 208 8.57 14.07 22.75
C VAL A 208 8.91 14.24 24.22
N SER A 209 10.19 14.45 24.54
CA SER A 209 10.68 14.63 25.93
C SER A 209 9.98 15.78 26.66
N ARG A 210 9.49 16.79 25.93
CA ARG A 210 8.73 17.92 26.51
C ARG A 210 7.42 17.48 27.16
N PHE A 211 6.88 16.33 26.80
CA PHE A 211 5.57 15.83 27.27
C PHE A 211 5.70 14.69 28.29
N THR A 212 6.85 14.02 28.34
CA THR A 212 7.01 12.82 29.18
C THR A 212 7.39 13.13 30.62
N GLY A 213 7.91 14.32 30.89
CA GLY A 213 8.35 14.72 32.25
C GLY A 213 9.43 13.80 32.81
N GLY A 214 10.31 13.26 31.97
CA GLY A 214 11.38 12.35 32.37
C GLY A 214 10.95 10.90 32.66
N LYS A 215 9.69 10.55 32.48
CA LYS A 215 9.24 9.16 32.63
C LYS A 215 9.81 8.25 31.55
N PRO A 216 10.02 6.96 31.86
CA PRO A 216 10.42 5.96 30.86
C PRO A 216 9.48 5.93 29.67
N MET A 217 10.01 5.58 28.52
CA MET A 217 9.26 5.43 27.28
C MET A 217 9.67 4.15 26.56
N ILE A 218 8.73 3.56 25.84
CA ILE A 218 8.94 2.51 24.87
C ILE A 218 8.38 2.93 23.53
N ALA A 219 8.86 2.34 22.43
CA ALA A 219 8.29 2.54 21.09
C ALA A 219 7.65 1.25 20.60
N ILE A 220 6.53 1.38 19.88
CA ILE A 220 5.87 0.26 19.19
C ILE A 220 5.67 0.72 17.74
N PHE A 221 6.24 -0.02 16.81
CA PHE A 221 6.08 0.26 15.38
C PHE A 221 4.97 -0.60 14.80
N THR A 222 4.03 0.06 14.14
CA THR A 222 2.89 -0.62 13.50
C THR A 222 3.35 -1.49 12.35
N HIS A 223 4.37 -1.05 11.60
CA HIS A 223 4.99 -1.79 10.51
C HIS A 223 6.36 -1.17 10.13
N ASN A 224 6.99 -1.68 9.06
CA ASN A 224 8.39 -1.38 8.74
C ASN A 224 8.61 -0.34 7.64
N HIS A 225 7.62 0.43 7.21
CA HIS A 225 7.84 1.49 6.22
C HIS A 225 8.57 2.68 6.82
N GLY A 226 9.23 3.46 5.95
CA GLY A 226 10.13 4.54 6.36
C GLY A 226 9.44 5.66 7.13
N ASP A 227 8.20 5.95 6.81
CA ASP A 227 7.32 6.93 7.45
C ASP A 227 6.80 6.49 8.83
N HIS A 228 7.05 5.23 9.22
CA HIS A 228 6.73 4.70 10.55
C HIS A 228 7.95 4.41 11.41
N ILE A 229 9.07 3.98 10.81
CA ILE A 229 10.29 3.64 11.56
C ILE A 229 11.44 4.63 11.33
N GLY A 230 11.24 5.69 10.55
CA GLY A 230 12.33 6.52 10.02
C GLY A 230 13.22 7.19 11.06
N GLN A 231 12.71 7.43 12.29
CA GLN A 231 13.45 8.05 13.39
C GLN A 231 13.64 7.11 14.60
N ALA A 232 13.53 5.78 14.40
CA ALA A 232 13.71 4.78 15.44
C ALA A 232 15.09 4.86 16.12
N ASP A 233 16.13 5.18 15.37
CA ASP A 233 17.50 5.30 15.88
C ASP A 233 17.65 6.32 17.02
N GLN A 234 16.72 7.29 17.15
CA GLN A 234 16.71 8.27 18.23
C GLN A 234 16.28 7.68 19.58
N PHE A 235 15.60 6.54 19.59
CA PHE A 235 15.00 5.95 20.81
C PHE A 235 15.66 4.65 21.26
N VAL A 236 16.12 3.82 20.33
CA VAL A 236 16.57 2.45 20.59
C VAL A 236 17.69 2.31 21.62
N ARG A 237 18.50 3.36 21.83
CA ARG A 237 19.61 3.31 22.79
C ARG A 237 19.14 3.33 24.26
N GLU A 238 17.97 3.90 24.52
CA GLU A 238 17.43 4.12 25.86
C GLU A 238 16.07 3.46 26.08
N SER A 239 15.40 3.04 24.99
CA SER A 239 14.05 2.49 25.01
C SER A 239 14.00 1.14 24.34
N ARG A 240 13.07 0.30 24.77
CA ARG A 240 12.69 -0.91 24.00
C ARG A 240 11.82 -0.50 22.84
N GLU A 241 12.05 -1.14 21.71
CA GLU A 241 11.31 -0.97 20.47
C GLU A 241 10.67 -2.29 20.06
N TYR A 242 9.37 -2.26 19.87
CA TYR A 242 8.56 -3.43 19.54
C TYR A 242 8.09 -3.34 18.10
N ILE A 243 8.18 -4.43 17.36
CA ILE A 243 7.73 -4.52 15.97
C ILE A 243 7.28 -5.94 15.65
N GLY A 244 6.32 -6.09 14.74
CA GLY A 244 5.89 -7.42 14.26
C GLY A 244 7.06 -8.24 13.72
N ALA A 245 7.14 -9.52 14.10
CA ALA A 245 8.28 -10.37 13.81
C ALA A 245 8.71 -10.40 12.32
N PRO A 246 7.80 -10.47 11.32
CA PRO A 246 8.19 -10.45 9.92
C PRO A 246 8.84 -9.13 9.46
N ASP A 247 8.53 -8.02 10.12
CA ASP A 247 9.02 -6.69 9.76
C ASP A 247 10.34 -6.29 10.45
N ARG A 248 10.74 -7.05 11.46
CA ARG A 248 11.93 -6.76 12.29
C ARG A 248 13.21 -6.59 11.49
N ALA A 249 13.39 -7.40 10.45
CA ALA A 249 14.64 -7.38 9.68
C ALA A 249 14.92 -6.00 9.04
N ARG A 250 13.90 -5.31 8.57
CA ARG A 250 14.03 -3.97 7.97
C ARG A 250 14.37 -2.91 9.02
N LEU A 251 13.72 -2.94 10.18
CA LEU A 251 14.08 -2.06 11.31
C LEU A 251 15.54 -2.25 11.73
N VAL A 252 15.97 -3.51 11.89
CA VAL A 252 17.38 -3.82 12.21
C VAL A 252 18.34 -3.27 11.15
N SER A 253 18.00 -3.42 9.87
CA SER A 253 18.81 -2.89 8.77
C SER A 253 18.91 -1.36 8.82
N LEU A 254 17.81 -0.67 9.08
CA LEU A 254 17.79 0.78 9.26
C LEU A 254 18.69 1.20 10.42
N LEU A 255 18.52 0.59 11.60
CA LEU A 255 19.30 0.93 12.78
C LEU A 255 20.82 0.71 12.58
N LYS A 256 21.20 -0.38 11.92
CA LYS A 256 22.60 -0.64 11.52
C LYS A 256 23.11 0.45 10.58
N SER A 257 22.34 0.86 9.59
CA SER A 257 22.73 1.94 8.66
C SER A 257 22.89 3.30 9.35
N ARG A 258 22.22 3.48 10.51
CA ARG A 258 22.32 4.66 11.38
C ARG A 258 23.40 4.54 12.47
N GLY A 259 24.26 3.52 12.40
CA GLY A 259 25.36 3.33 13.33
C GLY A 259 24.95 2.90 14.74
N VAL A 260 23.82 2.26 14.89
CA VAL A 260 23.41 1.69 16.18
C VAL A 260 24.17 0.38 16.41
N PRO A 261 24.88 0.21 17.56
CA PRO A 261 25.63 -1.00 17.84
C PRO A 261 24.74 -2.25 17.89
N GLU A 262 25.24 -3.37 17.36
CA GLU A 262 24.49 -4.64 17.32
C GLU A 262 24.02 -5.11 18.71
N GLY A 263 24.83 -4.96 19.74
CA GLY A 263 24.44 -5.32 21.11
C GLY A 263 23.27 -4.47 21.65
N VAL A 264 23.13 -3.21 21.19
CA VAL A 264 21.97 -2.36 21.53
C VAL A 264 20.73 -2.88 20.79
N ILE A 265 20.85 -3.15 19.49
CA ILE A 265 19.76 -3.68 18.67
C ILE A 265 19.27 -5.03 19.23
N ALA A 266 20.18 -5.94 19.53
CA ALA A 266 19.84 -7.26 20.05
C ALA A 266 19.08 -7.20 21.38
N ARG A 267 19.43 -6.23 22.23
CA ARG A 267 18.79 -6.05 23.55
C ARG A 267 17.45 -5.32 23.46
N ASN A 268 17.34 -4.32 22.61
CA ASN A 268 16.25 -3.36 22.65
C ASN A 268 15.23 -3.52 21.53
N VAL A 269 15.53 -4.19 20.42
CA VAL A 269 14.56 -4.44 19.34
C VAL A 269 13.90 -5.81 19.55
N ILE A 270 12.62 -5.77 19.89
CA ILE A 270 11.84 -6.94 20.33
C ILE A 270 10.77 -7.25 19.28
N SER A 271 10.72 -8.51 18.85
CA SER A 271 9.61 -8.98 18.02
C SER A 271 8.38 -9.20 18.89
N VAL A 272 7.23 -8.72 18.39
CA VAL A 272 5.94 -8.99 19.04
C VAL A 272 5.12 -9.98 18.23
N HIS A 273 4.23 -10.66 18.94
CA HIS A 273 3.35 -11.69 18.41
C HIS A 273 1.89 -11.34 18.64
N ASP A 274 1.02 -12.01 17.90
CA ASP A 274 -0.43 -11.82 17.99
C ASP A 274 -0.96 -12.08 19.40
N GLY A 275 -1.74 -11.15 19.93
CA GLY A 275 -2.31 -11.22 21.28
C GLY A 275 -1.37 -10.80 22.42
N GLU A 276 -0.13 -10.42 22.12
CA GLU A 276 0.83 -9.97 23.13
C GLU A 276 0.38 -8.69 23.82
N LYS A 277 0.62 -8.60 25.13
CA LYS A 277 0.23 -7.45 25.95
C LYS A 277 1.44 -6.72 26.50
N ILE A 278 1.46 -5.42 26.32
CA ILE A 278 2.49 -4.52 26.85
C ILE A 278 1.88 -3.66 27.96
N ALA A 279 2.34 -3.89 29.20
CA ALA A 279 1.88 -3.12 30.37
C ALA A 279 2.50 -1.72 30.37
N ILE A 280 1.66 -0.69 30.53
CA ILE A 280 2.07 0.74 30.57
C ILE A 280 1.79 1.39 31.92
N GLY A 281 1.45 0.57 32.91
CA GLY A 281 1.06 0.99 34.26
C GLY A 281 -0.44 1.27 34.36
N GLY A 282 -1.11 0.50 35.20
CA GLY A 282 -2.56 0.56 35.40
C GLY A 282 -3.38 -0.04 34.27
N ARG A 283 -2.85 -0.14 33.05
CA ARG A 283 -3.47 -0.75 31.86
C ARG A 283 -2.43 -1.38 30.94
N SER A 284 -2.88 -2.11 29.95
CA SER A 284 -2.02 -2.73 28.93
C SER A 284 -2.53 -2.49 27.53
N LEU A 285 -1.61 -2.37 26.57
CA LEU A 285 -1.89 -2.37 25.16
C LEU A 285 -1.81 -3.80 24.63
N THR A 286 -2.81 -4.24 23.88
CA THR A 286 -2.78 -5.55 23.21
C THR A 286 -2.40 -5.36 21.76
N ILE A 287 -1.46 -6.17 21.27
CA ILE A 287 -0.99 -6.12 19.90
C ILE A 287 -1.62 -7.26 19.11
N TYR A 288 -2.27 -6.96 18.01
CA TYR A 288 -2.83 -7.93 17.10
C TYR A 288 -2.06 -7.92 15.78
N ALA A 289 -1.68 -9.09 15.27
CA ALA A 289 -1.12 -9.21 13.94
C ALA A 289 -2.18 -8.86 12.88
N ALA A 290 -1.81 -7.96 11.97
CA ALA A 290 -2.67 -7.47 10.91
C ALA A 290 -1.95 -7.49 9.54
N PRO A 291 -1.48 -8.68 9.08
CA PRO A 291 -0.74 -8.77 7.82
C PRO A 291 -1.63 -8.36 6.65
N GLY A 292 -1.08 -7.58 5.73
CA GLY A 292 -1.80 -7.06 4.57
C GLY A 292 -1.04 -5.92 3.93
N HIS A 293 -0.89 -4.82 4.63
CA HIS A 293 -0.07 -3.70 4.19
C HIS A 293 1.44 -4.07 4.19
N THR A 294 1.92 -4.69 5.28
CA THR A 294 3.18 -5.45 5.31
C THR A 294 2.95 -6.82 5.94
N PRO A 295 3.87 -7.79 5.78
CA PRO A 295 3.75 -9.10 6.44
C PRO A 295 3.77 -9.02 7.97
N GLY A 296 4.43 -8.01 8.54
CA GLY A 296 4.57 -7.80 9.98
C GLY A 296 3.71 -6.69 10.55
N SER A 297 2.77 -6.16 9.77
CA SER A 297 1.85 -5.12 10.24
C SER A 297 1.10 -5.56 11.49
N THR A 298 0.93 -4.62 12.42
CA THR A 298 0.24 -4.83 13.69
C THR A 298 -0.77 -3.73 13.97
N VAL A 299 -1.80 -4.08 14.71
CA VAL A 299 -2.78 -3.16 15.27
C VAL A 299 -2.66 -3.18 16.78
N ILE A 300 -2.56 -2.02 17.39
CA ILE A 300 -2.38 -1.85 18.84
C ILE A 300 -3.72 -1.41 19.43
N PHE A 301 -4.23 -2.16 20.41
CA PHE A 301 -5.52 -1.91 21.04
C PHE A 301 -5.36 -1.56 22.53
N ASP A 302 -5.82 -0.40 22.90
CA ASP A 302 -6.02 0.02 24.29
C ASP A 302 -7.47 -0.27 24.67
N LYS A 303 -7.70 -1.46 25.23
CA LYS A 303 -9.05 -1.94 25.56
C LYS A 303 -9.77 -1.05 26.57
N GLU A 304 -9.03 -0.50 27.54
CA GLU A 304 -9.60 0.32 28.61
C GLU A 304 -10.18 1.63 28.08
N THR A 305 -9.61 2.19 27.03
CA THR A 305 -10.10 3.43 26.41
C THR A 305 -10.94 3.20 25.16
N GLY A 306 -10.85 2.02 24.56
CA GLY A 306 -11.46 1.68 23.27
C GLY A 306 -10.70 2.28 22.08
N ASN A 307 -9.43 2.63 22.25
CA ASN A 307 -8.61 3.26 21.23
C ASN A 307 -7.78 2.21 20.47
N VAL A 308 -7.79 2.31 19.15
CA VAL A 308 -7.02 1.46 18.25
C VAL A 308 -6.03 2.29 17.46
N PHE A 309 -4.77 1.84 17.38
CA PHE A 309 -3.72 2.43 16.55
C PHE A 309 -3.36 1.42 15.48
N SER A 310 -3.71 1.71 14.24
CA SER A 310 -3.62 0.73 13.15
C SER A 310 -2.44 0.97 12.22
N GLY A 311 -1.71 2.08 12.34
CA GLY A 311 -0.82 2.51 11.27
C GLY A 311 -1.59 2.46 9.95
N ASP A 312 -0.99 1.86 8.94
CA ASP A 312 -1.60 1.76 7.61
C ASP A 312 -2.44 0.50 7.39
N SER A 313 -2.54 -0.37 8.43
CA SER A 313 -3.28 -1.64 8.31
C SER A 313 -4.78 -1.45 8.05
N PHE A 314 -5.37 -0.37 8.54
CA PHE A 314 -6.78 -0.03 8.28
C PHE A 314 -6.93 1.15 7.31
N GLY A 315 -5.84 1.56 6.69
CA GLY A 315 -5.84 2.62 5.72
C GLY A 315 -5.90 4.01 6.32
N SER A 316 -6.28 4.95 5.48
CA SER A 316 -6.43 6.36 5.83
C SER A 316 -7.57 6.97 5.03
N ASN A 317 -8.27 7.94 5.59
CA ASN A 317 -9.20 8.79 4.88
C ASN A 317 -8.78 10.26 4.94
N SER A 318 -7.48 10.53 5.10
CA SER A 318 -7.00 11.91 5.14
C SER A 318 -7.36 12.65 3.86
N PRO A 319 -8.00 13.81 3.95
CA PRO A 319 -8.25 14.64 2.78
C PRO A 319 -6.97 15.18 2.15
N THR A 320 -5.88 15.22 2.90
CA THR A 320 -4.56 15.68 2.43
C THR A 320 -3.78 14.58 1.72
N ILE A 321 -4.10 13.32 2.05
CA ILE A 321 -3.61 12.14 1.37
C ILE A 321 -4.85 11.32 1.01
N PRO A 322 -5.44 11.52 -0.16
CA PRO A 322 -6.68 10.84 -0.56
C PRO A 322 -6.52 9.34 -0.78
N ASP A 323 -5.51 8.75 -0.17
CA ASP A 323 -5.07 7.39 -0.39
C ASP A 323 -5.19 6.63 0.91
N ALA A 324 -6.29 5.96 1.06
CA ALA A 324 -6.55 5.23 2.27
C ALA A 324 -5.59 4.07 2.45
N LEU A 325 -5.72 3.00 1.80
CA LEU A 325 -4.90 1.82 1.97
C LEU A 325 -4.00 1.61 0.77
N TRP A 326 -2.70 1.58 1.00
CA TRP A 326 -1.73 1.31 -0.05
C TRP A 326 -1.46 -0.20 -0.13
N MET A 327 -2.33 -0.94 -0.78
CA MET A 327 -2.08 -2.36 -1.04
C MET A 327 -1.00 -2.62 -2.09
N GLN A 328 -0.57 -1.62 -2.82
CA GLN A 328 0.44 -1.74 -3.88
C GLN A 328 1.81 -2.23 -3.39
N PHE A 329 2.13 -2.06 -2.10
CA PHE A 329 3.39 -2.52 -1.51
C PHE A 329 3.28 -3.90 -0.86
N SER A 330 2.07 -4.41 -0.70
CA SER A 330 1.80 -5.72 -0.10
C SER A 330 1.86 -6.82 -1.15
N LYS A 331 2.36 -7.98 -0.74
CA LYS A 331 2.19 -9.23 -1.49
C LYS A 331 0.85 -9.92 -1.16
N ALA A 332 0.09 -9.39 -0.21
CA ALA A 332 -1.20 -9.93 0.14
C ALA A 332 -2.23 -9.59 -0.93
N THR A 333 -3.05 -10.56 -1.27
CA THR A 333 -4.23 -10.37 -2.11
C THR A 333 -5.37 -9.77 -1.31
N LEU A 334 -6.37 -9.22 -1.98
CA LEU A 334 -7.49 -8.53 -1.34
C LEU A 334 -8.30 -9.45 -0.41
N ASP A 335 -8.46 -10.72 -0.80
CA ASP A 335 -9.14 -11.76 0.00
C ASP A 335 -8.38 -12.04 1.32
N VAL A 336 -7.05 -12.15 1.24
CA VAL A 336 -6.20 -12.31 2.43
C VAL A 336 -6.33 -11.09 3.34
N TYR A 337 -6.38 -9.89 2.76
CA TYR A 337 -6.51 -8.66 3.53
C TYR A 337 -7.90 -8.54 4.17
N LEU A 338 -8.97 -8.87 3.44
CA LEU A 338 -10.34 -8.91 4.00
C LEU A 338 -10.43 -9.90 5.16
N ALA A 339 -9.82 -11.08 5.02
CA ALA A 339 -9.74 -12.06 6.11
C ALA A 339 -8.98 -11.51 7.32
N THR A 340 -7.90 -10.76 7.10
CA THR A 340 -7.15 -10.07 8.17
C THR A 340 -8.02 -9.04 8.89
N VAL A 341 -8.70 -8.15 8.17
CA VAL A 341 -9.58 -7.13 8.77
C VAL A 341 -10.67 -7.80 9.63
N ARG A 342 -11.33 -8.84 9.11
CA ARG A 342 -12.35 -9.60 9.84
C ARG A 342 -11.81 -10.27 11.10
N ASN A 343 -10.63 -10.90 10.99
CA ASN A 343 -10.00 -11.56 12.14
C ASN A 343 -9.61 -10.56 13.23
N VAL A 344 -8.99 -9.43 12.86
CA VAL A 344 -8.64 -8.38 13.82
C VAL A 344 -9.91 -7.77 14.44
N ARG A 345 -10.92 -7.48 13.64
CA ARG A 345 -12.21 -6.96 14.12
C ARG A 345 -12.85 -7.91 15.15
N ALA A 346 -12.87 -9.22 14.88
CA ALA A 346 -13.38 -10.22 15.81
C ALA A 346 -12.61 -10.22 17.15
N LYS A 347 -11.29 -10.01 17.13
CA LYS A 347 -10.46 -9.91 18.34
C LYS A 347 -10.64 -8.60 19.10
N LEU A 348 -10.85 -7.50 18.40
CA LEU A 348 -11.16 -6.20 19.00
C LEU A 348 -12.52 -6.26 19.73
N GLY A 349 -13.48 -7.04 19.20
CA GLY A 349 -14.84 -7.15 19.74
C GLY A 349 -15.60 -5.82 19.66
N HIS A 350 -16.68 -5.73 20.43
CA HIS A 350 -17.43 -4.49 20.56
C HIS A 350 -16.75 -3.52 21.52
N GLY A 351 -16.82 -2.23 21.24
CA GLY A 351 -16.28 -1.18 22.11
C GLY A 351 -15.06 -0.46 21.56
N VAL A 352 -14.76 -0.66 20.29
CA VAL A 352 -13.82 0.22 19.57
C VAL A 352 -14.44 1.59 19.42
N LYS A 353 -13.90 2.57 20.14
CA LYS A 353 -14.41 3.95 20.10
C LYS A 353 -13.77 4.75 18.98
N TYR A 354 -12.44 4.67 18.92
CA TYR A 354 -11.66 5.45 17.96
C TYR A 354 -10.56 4.60 17.32
N ILE A 355 -10.31 4.89 16.04
CA ILE A 355 -9.17 4.36 15.29
C ILE A 355 -8.28 5.51 14.87
N MET A 356 -6.99 5.39 15.18
CA MET A 356 -5.92 6.27 14.73
C MET A 356 -5.11 5.52 13.69
N THR A 357 -5.09 6.05 12.48
CA THR A 357 -4.29 5.52 11.36
C THR A 357 -3.00 6.30 11.17
N GLY A 358 -2.11 5.82 10.30
CA GLY A 358 -0.82 6.47 10.04
C GLY A 358 -0.92 7.87 9.43
N HIS A 359 -2.03 8.22 8.78
CA HIS A 359 -2.11 9.43 7.96
C HIS A 359 -3.35 10.31 8.18
N ASN A 360 -4.29 9.92 9.02
CA ASN A 360 -5.45 10.75 9.32
C ASN A 360 -5.13 11.89 10.27
N ASP A 361 -5.80 13.02 10.08
CA ASP A 361 -5.64 14.21 10.92
C ASP A 361 -6.57 14.21 12.15
N HIS A 362 -7.42 13.24 12.30
CA HIS A 362 -8.38 13.12 13.40
C HIS A 362 -8.68 11.65 13.70
N PRO A 363 -9.12 11.33 14.93
CA PRO A 363 -9.60 10.00 15.29
C PRO A 363 -10.86 9.64 14.48
N LEU A 364 -10.89 8.44 13.92
CA LEU A 364 -12.05 7.90 13.20
C LEU A 364 -12.99 7.22 14.19
N LYS A 365 -14.30 7.22 13.91
CA LYS A 365 -15.26 6.50 14.73
C LYS A 365 -15.15 5.00 14.48
N GLY A 366 -14.70 4.26 15.49
CA GLY A 366 -14.17 2.92 15.38
C GLY A 366 -15.03 1.93 14.61
N GLU A 367 -16.23 1.62 15.09
CA GLU A 367 -17.06 0.59 14.44
C GLU A 367 -17.55 1.03 13.07
N ALA A 368 -18.01 2.28 12.92
CA ALA A 368 -18.47 2.81 11.64
C ALA A 368 -17.35 2.82 10.57
N TYR A 369 -16.11 3.11 10.97
CA TYR A 369 -14.99 3.04 10.05
C TYR A 369 -14.67 1.60 9.64
N LEU A 370 -14.70 0.65 10.58
CA LEU A 370 -14.49 -0.77 10.28
C LEU A 370 -15.58 -1.34 9.38
N ASP A 371 -16.83 -0.90 9.54
CA ASP A 371 -17.95 -1.28 8.67
C ASP A 371 -17.70 -0.81 7.23
N ASN A 372 -17.27 0.44 7.06
CA ASN A 372 -16.93 1.00 5.75
C ASN A 372 -15.71 0.32 5.13
N LEU A 373 -14.69 0.03 5.92
CA LEU A 373 -13.48 -0.66 5.47
C LEU A 373 -13.80 -2.08 4.97
N GLU A 374 -14.55 -2.85 5.76
CA GLU A 374 -14.96 -4.20 5.38
C GLU A 374 -15.86 -4.18 4.14
N SER A 375 -16.80 -3.23 4.09
CA SER A 375 -17.68 -3.04 2.93
C SER A 375 -16.92 -2.68 1.66
N ALA A 376 -15.90 -1.83 1.75
CA ALA A 376 -15.07 -1.46 0.61
C ALA A 376 -14.30 -2.67 0.04
N LEU A 377 -13.71 -3.48 0.93
CA LEU A 377 -13.00 -4.70 0.54
C LEU A 377 -13.96 -5.72 -0.08
N GLN A 378 -15.12 -5.94 0.55
CA GLN A 378 -16.14 -6.86 0.04
C GLN A 378 -16.69 -6.41 -1.31
N LEU A 379 -16.91 -5.10 -1.50
CA LEU A 379 -17.41 -4.54 -2.74
C LEU A 379 -16.49 -4.87 -3.94
N VAL A 380 -15.17 -4.81 -3.74
CA VAL A 380 -14.23 -5.20 -4.79
C VAL A 380 -14.22 -6.71 -5.00
N MET A 381 -14.35 -7.49 -3.93
CA MET A 381 -14.46 -8.95 -4.04
C MET A 381 -15.68 -9.37 -4.85
N ASP A 382 -16.82 -8.68 -4.68
CA ASP A 382 -18.08 -9.01 -5.32
C ASP A 382 -18.20 -8.50 -6.76
N LYS A 383 -17.68 -7.31 -7.03
CA LYS A 383 -17.88 -6.61 -8.31
C LYS A 383 -16.61 -6.47 -9.16
N GLY A 384 -15.45 -6.81 -8.62
CA GLY A 384 -14.18 -6.66 -9.31
C GLY A 384 -13.95 -5.22 -9.79
N ASP A 385 -13.50 -5.08 -11.02
CA ASP A 385 -13.21 -3.79 -11.67
C ASP A 385 -14.39 -2.82 -11.69
N ALA A 386 -15.63 -3.33 -11.69
CA ALA A 386 -16.83 -2.49 -11.69
C ALA A 386 -17.01 -1.68 -10.39
N ALA A 387 -16.32 -2.06 -9.32
CA ALA A 387 -16.30 -1.32 -8.06
C ALA A 387 -15.26 -0.20 -8.02
N LEU A 388 -14.40 -0.11 -9.03
CA LEU A 388 -13.22 0.75 -9.00
C LEU A 388 -13.44 2.04 -9.78
N VAL A 389 -12.93 3.12 -9.23
CA VAL A 389 -12.81 4.42 -9.90
C VAL A 389 -11.34 4.80 -10.04
N PRO A 390 -10.97 5.60 -11.05
CA PRO A 390 -9.60 6.09 -11.15
C PRO A 390 -9.17 6.85 -9.89
N SER A 391 -7.97 6.56 -9.39
CA SER A 391 -7.39 7.33 -8.31
C SER A 391 -7.00 8.72 -8.82
N TYR A 392 -7.10 9.73 -7.94
CA TYR A 392 -6.65 11.09 -8.25
C TYR A 392 -5.13 11.21 -8.44
N ARG A 393 -4.37 10.18 -8.14
CA ARG A 393 -2.91 10.18 -8.37
C ARG A 393 -2.57 9.73 -9.78
N PRO A 394 -1.58 10.40 -10.44
CA PRO A 394 -1.22 10.10 -11.83
C PRO A 394 -0.55 8.74 -12.05
N ALA A 395 -0.48 7.88 -11.06
CA ALA A 395 0.27 6.61 -11.11
C ALA A 395 -0.51 5.41 -11.67
N GLY A 396 -1.64 5.60 -12.34
CA GLY A 396 -2.44 4.49 -12.90
C GLY A 396 -3.07 3.59 -11.83
N LEU A 397 -3.26 4.11 -10.64
CA LEU A 397 -3.92 3.42 -9.54
C LEU A 397 -5.45 3.55 -9.67
N TRP A 398 -6.14 2.59 -9.10
CA TRP A 398 -7.59 2.55 -8.99
C TRP A 398 -7.99 2.54 -7.52
N GLN A 399 -9.18 3.06 -7.21
CA GLN A 399 -9.67 3.04 -5.82
C GLN A 399 -11.08 2.48 -5.79
N VAL A 400 -11.38 1.81 -4.69
CA VAL A 400 -12.76 1.63 -4.22
C VAL A 400 -13.02 2.65 -3.13
N ILE A 401 -14.22 3.24 -3.13
CA ILE A 401 -14.62 4.24 -2.14
C ILE A 401 -15.94 3.79 -1.53
N VAL A 402 -16.02 3.81 -0.20
CA VAL A 402 -17.25 3.60 0.58
C VAL A 402 -17.44 4.77 1.54
N GLY A 403 -18.64 5.26 1.62
CA GLY A 403 -18.99 6.50 2.31
C GLY A 403 -18.76 7.74 1.44
N ASP A 404 -19.43 8.82 1.77
CA ASP A 404 -19.21 10.10 1.11
C ASP A 404 -18.03 10.81 1.80
N ARG A 405 -16.91 10.93 1.09
CA ARG A 405 -15.67 11.55 1.61
C ARG A 405 -15.86 12.97 2.15
N PHE A 406 -17.01 13.61 1.93
CA PHE A 406 -17.30 15.00 2.28
C PHE A 406 -18.32 15.14 3.41
N THR A 407 -19.16 14.13 3.59
CA THR A 407 -20.23 14.13 4.60
C THR A 407 -20.07 13.01 5.62
N ASP A 408 -19.38 11.93 5.28
CA ASP A 408 -19.11 10.83 6.19
C ASP A 408 -17.65 10.95 6.73
N PRO A 409 -17.45 11.28 8.02
CA PRO A 409 -16.11 11.34 8.60
C PRO A 409 -15.40 9.98 8.65
N ASN A 410 -16.11 8.89 8.39
CA ASN A 410 -15.58 7.53 8.38
C ASN A 410 -15.52 6.92 6.97
N TRP A 411 -15.58 7.76 5.93
CA TRP A 411 -15.40 7.28 4.57
C TRP A 411 -14.07 6.55 4.41
N VAL A 412 -14.05 5.57 3.54
CA VAL A 412 -12.87 4.74 3.24
C VAL A 412 -12.58 4.80 1.74
N ALA A 413 -11.33 4.96 1.39
CA ALA A 413 -10.84 4.67 0.06
C ALA A 413 -9.70 3.65 0.16
N ILE A 414 -9.65 2.69 -0.76
CA ILE A 414 -8.57 1.71 -0.85
C ILE A 414 -7.97 1.83 -2.24
N ASN A 415 -6.69 2.20 -2.30
CA ASN A 415 -5.94 2.21 -3.54
C ASN A 415 -5.48 0.81 -3.90
N VAL A 416 -5.81 0.38 -5.08
CA VAL A 416 -5.48 -0.95 -5.58
C VAL A 416 -4.68 -0.85 -6.87
N ASN A 417 -3.58 -1.60 -6.93
CA ASN A 417 -2.89 -1.86 -8.19
C ASN A 417 -3.53 -3.09 -8.82
N ARG A 418 -4.16 -2.93 -9.98
CA ARG A 418 -4.84 -4.02 -10.71
C ARG A 418 -4.00 -5.28 -10.88
N ALA A 419 -2.69 -5.14 -10.99
CA ALA A 419 -1.78 -6.28 -11.10
C ALA A 419 -1.68 -7.12 -9.82
N HIS A 420 -2.11 -6.60 -8.66
CA HIS A 420 -1.89 -7.22 -7.37
C HIS A 420 -3.17 -7.55 -6.59
N TYR A 421 -4.34 -7.00 -6.98
CA TYR A 421 -5.53 -7.12 -6.13
C TYR A 421 -6.56 -8.13 -6.59
N LEU A 422 -6.59 -8.45 -7.88
CA LEU A 422 -7.44 -9.54 -8.26
C LEU A 422 -6.81 -10.82 -7.73
N PRO A 423 -7.54 -11.63 -6.96
CA PRO A 423 -7.29 -13.04 -7.03
C PRO A 423 -7.28 -13.32 -8.53
N ALA A 424 -6.23 -13.96 -9.00
CA ALA A 424 -6.19 -14.47 -10.38
C ALA A 424 -7.60 -14.96 -10.71
N PRO A 425 -8.21 -14.50 -11.83
CA PRO A 425 -9.65 -14.53 -12.09
C PRO A 425 -10.18 -15.83 -11.57
N VAL A 426 -11.22 -15.79 -10.77
CA VAL A 426 -11.72 -16.85 -9.87
C VAL A 426 -11.30 -18.17 -10.47
N ASP A 427 -10.22 -18.74 -9.95
CA ASP A 427 -9.42 -19.67 -10.71
C ASP A 427 -10.24 -20.96 -10.80
N LYS A 428 -11.09 -21.01 -11.82
CA LYS A 428 -11.93 -22.16 -12.16
C LYS A 428 -11.10 -23.29 -12.79
N ILE A 429 -9.77 -23.15 -12.77
CA ILE A 429 -8.88 -24.11 -13.37
C ILE A 429 -8.87 -25.38 -12.50
N ASP A 430 -9.59 -26.37 -12.97
CA ASP A 430 -9.65 -27.73 -12.43
C ASP A 430 -8.76 -28.72 -13.19
N SER A 431 -7.85 -28.24 -14.05
CA SER A 431 -7.02 -29.09 -14.89
C SER A 431 -5.64 -29.37 -14.27
N LEU A 432 -5.03 -30.44 -14.74
CA LEU A 432 -3.63 -30.75 -14.49
C LEU A 432 -2.76 -30.21 -15.62
N SER A 433 -1.59 -29.68 -15.26
CA SER A 433 -0.52 -29.32 -16.20
C SER A 433 0.41 -30.52 -16.48
N ARG A 434 0.41 -31.51 -15.57
CA ARG A 434 1.27 -32.70 -15.68
C ARG A 434 0.75 -33.85 -14.82
N ILE A 435 0.82 -35.08 -15.38
CA ILE A 435 0.83 -36.32 -14.61
C ILE A 435 2.14 -37.05 -14.96
N ALA A 436 2.85 -37.50 -13.95
CA ALA A 436 4.03 -38.33 -14.13
C ALA A 436 3.94 -39.58 -13.23
N ILE A 437 4.33 -40.71 -13.78
CA ILE A 437 4.38 -41.99 -13.07
C ILE A 437 5.84 -42.43 -12.99
N LYS A 438 6.31 -42.73 -11.81
CA LYS A 438 7.69 -43.17 -11.62
C LYS A 438 7.91 -44.51 -12.30
N ARG A 439 8.89 -44.61 -13.19
CA ARG A 439 9.28 -45.80 -14.01
C ARG A 439 8.32 -46.19 -15.15
N TRP A 440 7.17 -45.54 -15.28
CA TRP A 440 6.16 -45.93 -16.25
C TRP A 440 5.71 -44.75 -17.11
N GLN A 441 5.20 -45.04 -18.30
CA GLN A 441 4.69 -44.00 -19.19
C GLN A 441 3.17 -44.05 -19.28
N LEU A 442 2.56 -42.88 -19.50
CA LEU A 442 1.14 -42.75 -19.79
C LEU A 442 0.89 -42.99 -21.27
N SER A 443 -0.18 -43.71 -21.57
CA SER A 443 -0.70 -43.84 -22.93
C SER A 443 -2.17 -43.38 -22.95
N PRO A 444 -2.55 -42.40 -23.77
CA PRO A 444 -1.67 -41.57 -24.58
C PRO A 444 -0.74 -40.64 -23.75
N VAL A 445 0.16 -39.93 -24.44
CA VAL A 445 0.98 -38.89 -23.81
C VAL A 445 0.06 -37.86 -23.15
N PHE A 446 0.46 -37.38 -21.97
CA PHE A 446 -0.37 -36.47 -21.19
C PHE A 446 -0.71 -35.16 -21.93
N THR A 447 -2.01 -34.81 -21.95
CA THR A 447 -2.55 -33.49 -22.27
C THR A 447 -3.62 -33.11 -21.24
N PRO A 448 -3.82 -31.82 -20.91
CA PRO A 448 -4.81 -31.41 -19.92
C PRO A 448 -6.26 -31.82 -20.25
N GLU A 449 -6.58 -31.94 -21.53
CA GLU A 449 -7.91 -32.27 -22.07
C GLU A 449 -8.22 -33.75 -21.96
N THR A 450 -7.21 -34.58 -22.06
CA THR A 450 -7.37 -36.05 -21.96
C THR A 450 -7.58 -36.46 -20.51
N LYS A 451 -8.67 -37.18 -20.24
CA LYS A 451 -9.05 -37.57 -18.87
C LYS A 451 -8.78 -39.05 -18.56
N ASN A 452 -8.54 -39.86 -19.55
CA ASN A 452 -8.32 -41.30 -19.38
C ASN A 452 -6.97 -41.73 -19.98
N TYR A 453 -6.20 -42.42 -19.19
CA TYR A 453 -4.86 -42.90 -19.53
C TYR A 453 -4.70 -44.37 -19.15
N THR A 454 -3.82 -45.05 -19.87
CA THR A 454 -3.34 -46.40 -19.49
C THR A 454 -1.89 -46.31 -19.02
N VAL A 455 -1.57 -47.06 -17.97
CA VAL A 455 -0.22 -47.25 -17.43
C VAL A 455 0.12 -48.71 -17.46
N ASN A 456 1.13 -49.10 -18.24
CA ASN A 456 1.62 -50.50 -18.27
C ASN A 456 2.54 -50.73 -17.06
N ALA A 457 1.98 -51.24 -15.98
CA ALA A 457 2.69 -51.56 -14.72
C ALA A 457 2.21 -52.91 -14.19
N PRO A 458 3.06 -53.73 -13.52
CA PRO A 458 2.65 -55.02 -12.95
C PRO A 458 1.47 -54.86 -12.00
N GLN A 459 0.50 -55.78 -12.07
CA GLN A 459 -0.70 -55.82 -11.20
C GLN A 459 -0.58 -56.69 -9.95
N ASP A 460 0.61 -57.12 -9.60
CA ASP A 460 0.88 -58.08 -8.54
C ASP A 460 0.75 -57.56 -7.09
N GLY A 461 -0.27 -56.73 -6.83
CA GLY A 461 -0.49 -56.11 -5.48
C GLY A 461 0.50 -55.02 -5.15
N GLY A 462 1.21 -54.51 -6.13
CA GLY A 462 2.24 -53.49 -5.99
C GLY A 462 1.71 -52.10 -5.75
N SER A 463 2.63 -51.14 -5.75
CA SER A 463 2.34 -49.73 -5.64
C SER A 463 2.88 -48.94 -6.83
N VAL A 464 2.19 -47.88 -7.19
CA VAL A 464 2.60 -46.94 -8.23
C VAL A 464 2.82 -45.58 -7.63
N THR A 465 3.95 -44.94 -7.92
CA THR A 465 4.20 -43.57 -7.47
C THR A 465 3.72 -42.61 -8.55
N VAL A 466 2.73 -41.80 -8.19
CA VAL A 466 2.07 -40.79 -9.04
C VAL A 466 2.45 -39.40 -8.60
N MET A 467 2.74 -38.50 -9.51
CA MET A 467 2.87 -37.07 -9.27
C MET A 467 1.87 -36.34 -10.17
N ALA A 468 0.92 -35.66 -9.56
CA ALA A 468 -0.06 -34.81 -10.26
C ALA A 468 0.27 -33.33 -9.98
N VAL A 469 0.41 -32.57 -11.05
CA VAL A 469 0.71 -31.13 -10.98
C VAL A 469 -0.50 -30.37 -11.49
N PRO A 470 -1.22 -29.63 -10.64
CA PRO A 470 -2.34 -28.82 -11.11
C PRO A 470 -1.84 -27.65 -11.93
N THR A 471 -2.66 -27.19 -12.86
CA THR A 471 -2.39 -25.99 -13.67
C THR A 471 -2.39 -24.75 -12.79
N SER A 472 -3.32 -24.68 -11.83
CA SER A 472 -3.29 -23.67 -10.77
C SER A 472 -2.66 -24.25 -9.50
N SER A 473 -1.67 -23.56 -8.95
CA SER A 473 -1.01 -23.96 -7.69
C SER A 473 -1.96 -23.92 -6.47
N ARG A 474 -3.14 -23.33 -6.62
CA ARG A 474 -4.17 -23.21 -5.58
C ARG A 474 -5.24 -24.31 -5.67
N SER A 475 -5.28 -25.08 -6.76
CA SER A 475 -6.19 -26.21 -6.90
C SER A 475 -5.85 -27.31 -5.90
N THR A 476 -6.86 -27.96 -5.37
CA THR A 476 -6.69 -29.12 -4.49
C THR A 476 -6.76 -30.43 -5.28
N ILE A 477 -6.02 -31.42 -4.81
CA ILE A 477 -5.95 -32.75 -5.45
C ILE A 477 -6.36 -33.82 -4.45
N THR A 478 -7.16 -34.77 -4.93
CA THR A 478 -7.34 -36.05 -4.24
C THR A 478 -6.93 -37.20 -5.15
N ILE A 479 -6.29 -38.22 -4.57
CA ILE A 479 -5.98 -39.46 -5.28
C ILE A 479 -6.72 -40.59 -4.57
N ASN A 480 -7.57 -41.31 -5.29
CA ASN A 480 -8.45 -42.35 -4.75
C ASN A 480 -9.25 -41.87 -3.52
N GLY A 481 -9.72 -40.59 -3.57
CA GLY A 481 -10.52 -39.96 -2.53
C GLY A 481 -9.73 -39.42 -1.32
N ARG A 482 -8.41 -39.59 -1.28
CA ARG A 482 -7.57 -39.04 -0.21
C ARG A 482 -6.95 -37.72 -0.65
N PRO A 483 -7.03 -36.65 0.16
CA PRO A 483 -6.32 -35.39 -0.11
C PRO A 483 -4.82 -35.64 -0.17
N GLU A 484 -4.18 -35.15 -1.24
CA GLU A 484 -2.75 -35.34 -1.46
C GLU A 484 -2.05 -34.01 -1.75
N PRO A 485 -0.78 -33.87 -1.37
CA PRO A 485 -0.04 -32.65 -1.65
C PRO A 485 0.18 -32.49 -3.16
N ALA A 486 -0.25 -31.34 -3.68
CA ALA A 486 -0.05 -30.99 -5.10
C ALA A 486 1.44 -30.98 -5.47
N SER A 487 1.75 -31.47 -6.66
CA SER A 487 3.11 -31.45 -7.24
C SER A 487 4.16 -32.28 -6.48
N LYS A 488 3.75 -33.15 -5.56
CA LYS A 488 4.64 -34.10 -4.87
C LYS A 488 4.35 -35.54 -5.31
N PRO A 489 5.38 -36.40 -5.36
CA PRO A 489 5.18 -37.83 -5.59
C PRO A 489 4.41 -38.48 -4.44
N VAL A 490 3.36 -39.22 -4.78
CA VAL A 490 2.51 -39.98 -3.85
C VAL A 490 2.54 -41.45 -4.22
N THR A 491 2.78 -42.33 -3.29
CA THR A 491 2.72 -43.78 -3.50
C THR A 491 1.30 -44.28 -3.30
N VAL A 492 0.71 -44.80 -4.37
CA VAL A 492 -0.64 -45.35 -4.40
C VAL A 492 -0.57 -46.86 -4.41
N HIS A 493 -1.16 -47.51 -3.40
CA HIS A 493 -1.32 -48.97 -3.42
C HIS A 493 -2.46 -49.35 -4.38
N LEU A 494 -2.20 -50.32 -5.24
CA LEU A 494 -3.13 -50.79 -6.24
C LEU A 494 -4.15 -51.76 -5.62
N ASN A 495 -5.22 -51.23 -5.07
CA ASN A 495 -6.36 -52.01 -4.58
C ASN A 495 -7.41 -52.23 -5.73
N SER A 496 -7.23 -51.56 -6.84
CA SER A 496 -8.02 -51.71 -8.08
C SER A 496 -7.14 -51.36 -9.27
N SER A 497 -7.56 -51.75 -10.47
CA SER A 497 -6.87 -51.40 -11.73
C SER A 497 -6.91 -49.91 -12.08
N ASN A 498 -7.66 -49.10 -11.34
CA ASN A 498 -7.83 -47.69 -11.66
C ASN A 498 -7.34 -46.78 -10.52
N ILE A 499 -6.58 -45.75 -10.87
CA ILE A 499 -6.21 -44.65 -10.00
C ILE A 499 -7.01 -43.45 -10.45
N LYS A 500 -7.82 -42.89 -9.55
CA LYS A 500 -8.64 -41.71 -9.79
C LYS A 500 -7.99 -40.47 -9.18
N ILE A 501 -7.63 -39.51 -10.03
CA ILE A 501 -7.10 -38.22 -9.61
C ILE A 501 -8.21 -37.19 -9.82
N VAL A 502 -8.64 -36.52 -8.75
CA VAL A 502 -9.65 -35.48 -8.82
C VAL A 502 -8.98 -34.15 -8.50
N VAL A 503 -9.12 -33.18 -9.40
CA VAL A 503 -8.64 -31.82 -9.23
C VAL A 503 -9.85 -30.93 -9.02
N ARG A 504 -9.85 -30.15 -7.96
CA ARG A 504 -10.89 -29.16 -7.68
C ARG A 504 -10.32 -27.76 -7.82
N SER A 505 -11.03 -26.90 -8.55
CA SER A 505 -10.67 -25.50 -8.73
C SER A 505 -10.50 -24.77 -7.39
N PRO A 506 -9.71 -23.69 -7.32
CA PRO A 506 -9.49 -22.93 -6.09
C PRO A 506 -10.77 -22.36 -5.48
N ASP A 507 -11.76 -21.97 -6.30
CA ASP A 507 -13.08 -21.52 -5.86
C ASP A 507 -14.04 -22.65 -5.48
N GLY A 508 -13.63 -23.91 -5.76
CA GLY A 508 -14.41 -25.10 -5.51
C GLY A 508 -15.62 -25.32 -6.43
N SER A 509 -15.80 -24.49 -7.46
CA SER A 509 -16.94 -24.55 -8.37
C SER A 509 -16.81 -25.62 -9.44
N GLU A 510 -15.58 -25.90 -9.90
CA GLU A 510 -15.27 -26.84 -10.98
C GLU A 510 -14.46 -28.02 -10.45
N THR A 511 -14.64 -29.17 -11.09
CA THR A 511 -13.93 -30.39 -10.72
C THR A 511 -13.67 -31.24 -11.94
N ALA A 512 -12.41 -31.57 -12.20
CA ALA A 512 -12.01 -32.52 -13.22
C ALA A 512 -11.51 -33.84 -12.63
N THR A 513 -11.83 -34.92 -13.29
CA THR A 513 -11.36 -36.26 -12.91
C THR A 513 -10.49 -36.83 -14.00
N TYR A 514 -9.30 -37.29 -13.63
CA TYR A 514 -8.39 -38.06 -14.49
C TYR A 514 -8.34 -39.50 -13.98
N THR A 515 -8.46 -40.45 -14.90
CA THR A 515 -8.43 -41.87 -14.57
C THR A 515 -7.21 -42.52 -15.20
N LEU A 516 -6.40 -43.19 -14.41
CA LEU A 516 -5.27 -43.99 -14.87
C LEU A 516 -5.63 -45.47 -14.72
N THR A 517 -5.81 -46.16 -15.83
CA THR A 517 -6.01 -47.62 -15.80
C THR A 517 -4.65 -48.31 -15.82
N VAL A 518 -4.36 -49.08 -14.80
CA VAL A 518 -3.13 -49.84 -14.70
C VAL A 518 -3.39 -51.21 -15.33
N SER A 519 -2.70 -51.48 -16.46
CA SER A 519 -2.73 -52.77 -17.15
C SER A 519 -1.40 -53.47 -16.95
N GLY A 520 -1.39 -54.63 -16.34
CA GLY A 520 -0.23 -55.51 -16.26
C GLY A 520 -0.15 -56.41 -17.53
N GLN A 521 1.05 -56.60 -18.05
CA GLN A 521 1.36 -57.76 -18.85
C GLN A 521 1.84 -58.90 -17.95
#